data_e65d57ccce40c13df4a31f5342d0c61d
#
_entry.id   e65d57ccce40c13df4a31f5342d0c61d
#
_cell.length_a   1.000
_cell.length_b   1.000
_cell.length_c   1.000
_cell.angle_alpha   90.00
_cell.angle_beta   90.00
_cell.angle_gamma   90.00
#
_symmetry.space_group_name_H-M   'P 1'
#
loop_
_entity.id
_entity.type
_entity.pdbx_description
1 polymer ?
#
loop_
_entity_poly.entity_id
_entity_poly.type
_entity_poly.pdbx_seq_one_letter_code
_entity_poly.pdbx_strand_id
1 'polypeptide(L)'
;CKAEADADGKAESCKCGESCKCEGKSDAKACKCDKDKSDKPKTGKDERPQIREIGITPLEFYKKYVPVDVNDFVTLANAPLKNRPFNQRYRIRFSANVAEAGDMEFVNVPLDVFKKAALDQLTAGHPIWFACDCTQFALRKDGFFDQSVVRVDQLFGTEFTGDKAHGLEYGDSPSNHAMTFTGVNLDEDGKPNRWKVENSWGKDAGKDGY
;
A
#
# COMPACT_ATOMS: atom_id res chain seq x y z
N CYS A 1 25.03 8.46 -26.86
CA CYS A 1 26.41 8.28 -26.40
C CYS A 1 27.17 9.56 -26.63
N LYS A 2 27.67 10.22 -25.58
CA LYS A 2 28.68 11.26 -25.70
C LYS A 2 30.02 10.55 -25.60
N ALA A 3 30.85 10.63 -26.66
CA ALA A 3 32.25 10.29 -26.59
C ALA A 3 32.98 11.53 -26.02
N GLU A 4 33.63 11.37 -24.89
CA GLU A 4 34.62 12.33 -24.41
C GLU A 4 35.94 11.95 -25.06
N ALA A 5 36.59 12.90 -25.76
CA ALA A 5 37.91 12.77 -26.29
C ALA A 5 38.92 13.28 -25.27
N ASP A 6 40.03 12.56 -25.10
CA ASP A 6 41.17 13.01 -24.32
C ASP A 6 41.94 14.14 -25.03
N ALA A 7 42.89 14.74 -24.32
CA ALA A 7 43.67 15.88 -24.81
C ALA A 7 44.53 15.59 -26.04
N ASP A 8 44.63 14.31 -26.51
CA ASP A 8 45.41 13.85 -27.65
C ASP A 8 44.57 13.39 -28.84
N GLY A 9 43.24 13.57 -28.80
CA GLY A 9 42.34 13.35 -29.96
C GLY A 9 42.11 11.89 -30.34
N LYS A 10 42.39 10.91 -29.46
CA LYS A 10 42.06 9.50 -29.68
C LYS A 10 40.74 9.17 -29.03
N ALA A 11 39.77 8.70 -29.80
CA ALA A 11 38.49 8.23 -29.35
C ALA A 11 38.65 6.95 -28.53
N GLU A 12 38.39 7.03 -27.21
CA GLU A 12 38.27 5.83 -26.39
C GLU A 12 36.97 5.07 -26.70
N SER A 13 37.05 3.75 -26.52
CA SER A 13 36.02 2.78 -26.88
C SER A 13 34.66 3.07 -26.19
N CYS A 14 33.62 2.96 -27.01
CA CYS A 14 32.23 3.06 -26.57
C CYS A 14 31.94 2.08 -25.43
N LYS A 15 31.49 2.58 -24.26
CA LYS A 15 31.04 1.77 -23.09
C LYS A 15 29.63 1.19 -23.27
N CYS A 16 29.28 0.79 -24.48
CA CYS A 16 28.06 0.02 -24.74
C CYS A 16 28.43 -1.46 -24.69
N GLY A 17 27.76 -2.25 -23.82
CA GLY A 17 28.06 -3.67 -23.68
C GLY A 17 27.98 -4.48 -24.98
N GLU A 18 28.32 -5.76 -24.95
CA GLU A 18 28.61 -6.70 -26.02
C GLU A 18 27.60 -6.81 -27.20
N SER A 19 26.55 -6.01 -27.24
CA SER A 19 25.53 -6.02 -28.32
C SER A 19 25.63 -4.86 -29.33
N CYS A 20 26.66 -4.02 -29.25
CA CYS A 20 26.83 -2.90 -30.17
C CYS A 20 27.70 -3.31 -31.38
N LYS A 21 27.10 -3.59 -32.52
CA LYS A 21 27.80 -3.79 -33.80
C LYS A 21 28.10 -2.44 -34.44
N CYS A 22 29.17 -1.79 -34.00
CA CYS A 22 29.76 -0.65 -34.69
C CYS A 22 31.00 -1.13 -35.45
N GLU A 23 30.86 -1.54 -36.72
CA GLU A 23 31.98 -1.75 -37.61
C GLU A 23 32.50 -0.40 -38.10
N GLY A 24 33.80 -0.21 -37.92
CA GLY A 24 34.62 0.95 -38.17
C GLY A 24 34.21 1.83 -39.35
N LYS A 25 33.70 3.01 -39.09
CA LYS A 25 33.74 4.19 -39.95
C LYS A 25 34.00 5.42 -39.12
N SER A 26 34.98 6.19 -39.57
CA SER A 26 35.57 7.36 -38.93
C SER A 26 34.74 8.64 -38.95
N ASP A 27 33.41 8.56 -38.91
CA ASP A 27 32.54 9.74 -38.89
C ASP A 27 31.59 9.71 -37.69
N ALA A 28 31.86 10.57 -36.72
CA ALA A 28 31.15 10.72 -35.44
C ALA A 28 29.69 11.21 -35.54
N LYS A 29 29.05 11.14 -36.69
CA LYS A 29 27.69 11.67 -36.93
C LYS A 29 26.59 10.64 -37.17
N ALA A 30 26.84 9.36 -37.08
CA ALA A 30 25.86 8.35 -37.48
C ALA A 30 25.75 7.12 -36.53
N CYS A 31 25.93 7.27 -35.23
CA CYS A 31 25.46 6.23 -34.31
C CYS A 31 23.98 6.49 -33.95
N LYS A 32 23.07 5.95 -34.72
CA LYS A 32 21.69 5.74 -34.31
C LYS A 32 21.64 4.50 -33.43
N CYS A 33 21.84 4.68 -32.13
CA CYS A 33 21.40 3.67 -31.19
C CYS A 33 19.85 3.74 -31.19
N ASP A 34 19.20 2.69 -31.66
CA ASP A 34 17.77 2.52 -31.51
C ASP A 34 17.45 2.50 -30.02
N LYS A 35 17.09 3.66 -29.48
CA LYS A 35 16.61 3.85 -28.09
C LYS A 35 15.17 3.38 -27.93
N ASP A 36 14.60 2.65 -28.86
CA ASP A 36 13.23 2.18 -28.80
C ASP A 36 13.12 0.64 -28.87
N LYS A 37 13.96 -0.04 -28.09
CA LYS A 37 13.47 -1.25 -27.44
C LYS A 37 13.38 -0.95 -25.94
N SER A 38 12.36 -0.16 -25.56
CA SER A 38 11.78 -0.31 -24.25
C SER A 38 11.55 -1.81 -24.09
N ASP A 39 12.28 -2.47 -23.20
CA ASP A 39 11.83 -3.71 -22.60
C ASP A 39 10.46 -3.42 -21.98
N LYS A 40 9.42 -3.51 -22.82
CA LYS A 40 8.08 -3.71 -22.31
C LYS A 40 8.21 -4.98 -21.50
N PRO A 41 7.93 -4.97 -20.20
CA PRO A 41 7.89 -6.18 -19.45
C PRO A 41 7.02 -7.12 -20.26
N LYS A 42 7.56 -8.30 -20.61
CA LYS A 42 6.74 -9.37 -21.19
C LYS A 42 5.62 -9.55 -20.19
N THR A 43 4.44 -9.04 -20.51
CA THR A 43 3.24 -9.32 -19.77
C THR A 43 3.10 -10.82 -19.87
N GLY A 44 3.63 -11.55 -18.88
CA GLY A 44 3.35 -12.95 -18.72
C GLY A 44 1.83 -13.02 -18.80
N LYS A 45 1.30 -13.83 -19.72
CA LYS A 45 -0.13 -14.07 -19.76
C LYS A 45 -0.48 -14.52 -18.37
N ASP A 46 -1.37 -13.77 -17.73
CA ASP A 46 -1.91 -14.14 -16.42
C ASP A 46 -2.57 -15.50 -16.64
N GLU A 47 -1.92 -16.58 -16.17
CA GLU A 47 -2.38 -17.97 -16.39
C GLU A 47 -3.56 -18.30 -15.50
N ARG A 48 -4.00 -17.35 -14.64
CA ARG A 48 -5.21 -17.53 -13.85
C ARG A 48 -6.42 -17.65 -14.77
N PRO A 49 -7.32 -18.61 -14.52
CA PRO A 49 -8.54 -18.75 -15.32
C PRO A 49 -9.35 -17.45 -15.23
N GLN A 50 -9.60 -16.86 -16.40
CA GLN A 50 -10.42 -15.65 -16.47
C GLN A 50 -11.89 -16.07 -16.62
N ILE A 51 -12.72 -15.53 -15.75
CA ILE A 51 -14.19 -15.70 -15.83
C ILE A 51 -14.76 -14.40 -16.40
N ARG A 52 -15.54 -14.53 -17.47
CA ARG A 52 -16.29 -13.42 -18.05
C ARG A 52 -17.77 -13.76 -18.00
N GLU A 53 -18.52 -12.98 -17.24
CA GLU A 53 -19.98 -13.05 -17.18
C GLU A 53 -20.59 -11.92 -18.01
N ILE A 54 -21.60 -12.23 -18.82
CA ILE A 54 -22.30 -11.25 -19.65
C ILE A 54 -23.79 -11.35 -19.34
N GLY A 55 -24.47 -10.21 -19.20
CA GLY A 55 -25.91 -10.18 -18.93
C GLY A 55 -26.29 -10.52 -17.49
N ILE A 56 -25.37 -10.40 -16.56
CA ILE A 56 -25.56 -10.58 -15.12
C ILE A 56 -25.62 -9.22 -14.42
N THR A 57 -26.56 -9.04 -13.51
CA THR A 57 -26.63 -7.83 -12.67
C THR A 57 -25.58 -7.85 -11.57
N PRO A 58 -25.19 -6.68 -11.00
CA PRO A 58 -24.26 -6.62 -9.86
C PRO A 58 -24.72 -7.47 -8.66
N LEU A 59 -26.01 -7.50 -8.37
CA LEU A 59 -26.57 -8.29 -7.26
C LEU A 59 -26.46 -9.81 -7.52
N GLU A 60 -26.73 -10.25 -8.76
CA GLU A 60 -26.55 -11.64 -9.13
C GLU A 60 -25.09 -12.06 -9.09
N PHE A 61 -24.17 -11.18 -9.55
CA PHE A 61 -22.74 -11.40 -9.44
C PHE A 61 -22.30 -11.54 -7.97
N TYR A 62 -22.74 -10.63 -7.10
CA TYR A 62 -22.49 -10.69 -5.66
C TYR A 62 -22.94 -12.03 -5.07
N LYS A 63 -24.20 -12.41 -5.29
CA LYS A 63 -24.75 -13.69 -4.77
C LYS A 63 -24.02 -14.92 -5.29
N LYS A 64 -23.47 -14.86 -6.50
CA LYS A 64 -22.81 -15.99 -7.14
C LYS A 64 -21.35 -16.15 -6.70
N TYR A 65 -20.62 -15.03 -6.52
CA TYR A 65 -19.17 -15.03 -6.37
C TYR A 65 -18.66 -14.55 -5.03
N VAL A 66 -19.45 -13.84 -4.23
CA VAL A 66 -19.06 -13.38 -2.91
C VAL A 66 -19.57 -14.36 -1.86
N PRO A 67 -18.68 -15.15 -1.22
CA PRO A 67 -19.08 -16.26 -0.35
C PRO A 67 -19.52 -15.82 1.05
N VAL A 68 -19.55 -14.53 1.32
CA VAL A 68 -19.88 -13.96 2.64
C VAL A 68 -20.94 -12.88 2.50
N ASP A 69 -21.81 -12.74 3.51
CA ASP A 69 -22.68 -11.59 3.60
C ASP A 69 -21.90 -10.42 4.22
N VAL A 70 -21.72 -9.34 3.46
CA VAL A 70 -21.00 -8.15 3.94
C VAL A 70 -21.71 -7.47 5.12
N ASN A 71 -23.00 -7.75 5.32
CA ASN A 71 -23.75 -7.22 6.47
C ASN A 71 -23.44 -7.93 7.79
N ASP A 72 -22.77 -9.08 7.76
CA ASP A 72 -22.33 -9.80 8.96
C ASP A 72 -21.09 -9.16 9.61
N PHE A 73 -20.47 -8.20 8.93
CA PHE A 73 -19.28 -7.51 9.43
C PHE A 73 -19.62 -6.25 10.21
N VAL A 74 -18.85 -6.01 11.26
CA VAL A 74 -18.95 -4.80 12.08
C VAL A 74 -17.67 -3.98 11.91
N THR A 75 -17.82 -2.68 11.67
CA THR A 75 -16.68 -1.77 11.61
C THR A 75 -16.18 -1.49 13.02
N LEU A 76 -14.91 -1.78 13.27
CA LEU A 76 -14.22 -1.41 14.50
C LEU A 76 -13.34 -0.18 14.26
N ALA A 77 -13.21 0.66 15.28
CA ALA A 77 -12.25 1.76 15.30
C ALA A 77 -11.46 1.75 16.61
N ASN A 78 -10.26 2.31 16.57
CA ASN A 78 -9.51 2.62 17.78
C ASN A 78 -9.22 4.12 17.80
N ALA A 79 -10.05 4.86 18.51
CA ALA A 79 -9.93 6.30 18.71
C ALA A 79 -9.90 6.60 20.22
N PRO A 80 -8.71 6.73 20.84
CA PRO A 80 -8.58 6.93 22.30
C PRO A 80 -8.88 8.38 22.71
N LEU A 81 -10.02 8.90 22.30
CA LEU A 81 -10.47 10.27 22.59
C LEU A 81 -11.34 10.33 23.83
N LYS A 82 -11.17 11.35 24.67
CA LYS A 82 -11.97 11.55 25.89
C LYS A 82 -13.47 11.66 25.62
N ASN A 83 -13.84 12.26 24.50
CA ASN A 83 -15.23 12.43 24.06
C ASN A 83 -15.80 11.22 23.30
N ARG A 84 -15.00 10.15 23.14
CA ARG A 84 -15.41 8.91 22.47
C ARG A 84 -15.00 7.69 23.30
N PRO A 85 -15.62 7.43 24.45
CA PRO A 85 -15.32 6.26 25.26
C PRO A 85 -15.28 4.96 24.47
N PHE A 86 -14.42 4.03 24.89
CA PHE A 86 -14.38 2.69 24.32
C PHE A 86 -15.64 1.88 24.60
N ASN A 87 -15.85 0.83 23.81
CA ASN A 87 -16.98 -0.10 23.90
C ASN A 87 -18.34 0.57 23.68
N GLN A 88 -18.34 1.63 22.89
CA GLN A 88 -19.52 2.34 22.46
C GLN A 88 -19.66 2.34 20.95
N ARG A 89 -20.90 2.34 20.46
CA ARG A 89 -21.25 2.49 19.05
C ARG A 89 -21.37 3.98 18.71
N TYR A 90 -20.78 4.36 17.60
CA TYR A 90 -20.79 5.71 17.07
C TYR A 90 -21.32 5.74 15.66
N ARG A 91 -21.92 6.86 15.27
CA ARG A 91 -22.40 7.14 13.92
C ARG A 91 -21.75 8.41 13.40
N ILE A 92 -21.25 8.35 12.17
CA ILE A 92 -20.71 9.51 11.47
C ILE A 92 -21.88 10.18 10.76
N ARG A 93 -22.36 11.30 11.29
CA ARG A 93 -23.49 12.03 10.72
C ARG A 93 -23.17 12.53 9.33
N PHE A 94 -24.14 12.43 8.42
CA PHE A 94 -24.05 12.86 7.02
C PHE A 94 -23.04 12.07 6.18
N SER A 95 -22.74 10.84 6.55
CA SER A 95 -21.87 9.94 5.77
C SER A 95 -22.65 9.05 4.79
N ALA A 96 -23.98 9.07 4.82
CA ALA A 96 -24.83 8.31 3.93
C ALA A 96 -24.73 8.86 2.49
N ASN A 97 -23.98 8.19 1.64
CA ASN A 97 -23.97 8.44 0.19
C ASN A 97 -25.05 7.62 -0.56
N VAL A 98 -25.64 6.63 0.11
CA VAL A 98 -26.82 5.88 -0.30
C VAL A 98 -27.85 6.02 0.82
N ALA A 99 -28.98 6.65 0.54
CA ALA A 99 -29.96 7.04 1.56
C ALA A 99 -30.51 5.83 2.34
N GLU A 100 -30.72 4.71 1.66
CA GLU A 100 -31.26 3.48 2.23
C GLU A 100 -30.27 2.74 3.15
N ALA A 101 -28.96 2.96 2.94
CA ALA A 101 -27.93 2.33 3.77
C ALA A 101 -27.71 3.04 5.12
N GLY A 102 -28.17 4.30 5.22
CA GLY A 102 -27.95 5.12 6.41
C GLY A 102 -26.51 5.60 6.58
N ASP A 103 -26.24 6.23 7.70
CA ASP A 103 -24.90 6.73 8.05
C ASP A 103 -23.94 5.60 8.44
N MET A 104 -22.66 5.81 8.21
CA MET A 104 -21.60 4.89 8.62
C MET A 104 -21.56 4.76 10.14
N GLU A 105 -21.49 3.53 10.63
CA GLU A 105 -21.39 3.21 12.05
C GLU A 105 -20.13 2.42 12.36
N PHE A 106 -19.61 2.58 13.58
CA PHE A 106 -18.46 1.81 14.07
C PHE A 106 -18.54 1.63 15.60
N VAL A 107 -17.84 0.62 16.10
CA VAL A 107 -17.62 0.42 17.53
C VAL A 107 -16.20 0.86 17.87
N ASN A 108 -16.06 1.79 18.82
CA ASN A 108 -14.75 2.21 19.30
C ASN A 108 -14.26 1.22 20.35
N VAL A 109 -13.08 0.62 20.13
CA VAL A 109 -12.52 -0.42 21.01
C VAL A 109 -11.08 -0.11 21.42
N PRO A 110 -10.60 -0.65 22.56
CA PRO A 110 -9.20 -0.60 22.95
C PRO A 110 -8.29 -1.24 21.90
N LEU A 111 -7.02 -0.85 21.87
CA LEU A 111 -6.07 -1.28 20.83
C LEU A 111 -5.79 -2.79 20.85
N ASP A 112 -5.75 -3.40 22.02
CA ASP A 112 -5.57 -4.83 22.19
C ASP A 112 -6.76 -5.63 21.64
N VAL A 113 -7.98 -5.19 21.89
CA VAL A 113 -9.21 -5.76 21.31
C VAL A 113 -9.21 -5.59 19.80
N PHE A 114 -8.82 -4.40 19.30
CA PHE A 114 -8.72 -4.12 17.85
C PHE A 114 -7.72 -5.04 17.16
N LYS A 115 -6.53 -5.21 17.73
CA LYS A 115 -5.49 -6.11 17.20
C LYS A 115 -5.92 -7.58 17.27
N LYS A 116 -6.56 -7.98 18.38
CA LYS A 116 -7.05 -9.36 18.53
C LYS A 116 -8.12 -9.69 17.49
N ALA A 117 -9.09 -8.81 17.28
CA ALA A 117 -10.12 -9.02 16.27
C ALA A 117 -9.52 -9.15 14.85
N ALA A 118 -8.51 -8.33 14.54
CA ALA A 118 -7.80 -8.43 13.28
C ALA A 118 -7.04 -9.77 13.13
N LEU A 119 -6.37 -10.23 14.19
CA LEU A 119 -5.68 -11.51 14.20
C LEU A 119 -6.66 -12.67 14.01
N ASP A 120 -7.77 -12.67 14.75
CA ASP A 120 -8.79 -13.72 14.68
C ASP A 120 -9.39 -13.81 13.27
N GLN A 121 -9.70 -12.68 12.65
CA GLN A 121 -10.26 -12.63 11.29
C GLN A 121 -9.26 -13.14 10.24
N LEU A 122 -7.99 -12.73 10.29
CA LEU A 122 -6.96 -13.21 9.38
C LEU A 122 -6.68 -14.70 9.53
N THR A 123 -6.64 -15.20 10.77
CA THR A 123 -6.47 -16.65 11.04
C THR A 123 -7.66 -17.47 10.57
N ALA A 124 -8.86 -16.90 10.55
CA ALA A 124 -10.04 -17.53 9.93
C ALA A 124 -10.02 -17.50 8.39
N GLY A 125 -8.98 -16.92 7.77
CA GLY A 125 -8.82 -16.86 6.32
C GLY A 125 -9.52 -15.68 5.65
N HIS A 126 -9.99 -14.68 6.42
CA HIS A 126 -10.67 -13.51 5.89
C HIS A 126 -9.75 -12.28 5.89
N PRO A 127 -9.51 -11.65 4.75
CA PRO A 127 -8.77 -10.39 4.68
C PRO A 127 -9.55 -9.26 5.37
N ILE A 128 -8.84 -8.20 5.77
CA ILE A 128 -9.44 -7.09 6.51
C ILE A 128 -9.23 -5.80 5.71
N TRP A 129 -10.31 -5.19 5.28
CA TRP A 129 -10.27 -3.82 4.80
C TRP A 129 -10.11 -2.87 5.99
N PHE A 130 -9.14 -1.95 5.92
CA PHE A 130 -8.91 -0.97 6.96
C PHE A 130 -8.49 0.37 6.38
N ALA A 131 -8.66 1.43 7.16
CA ALA A 131 -8.21 2.77 6.82
C ALA A 131 -7.37 3.36 7.96
N CYS A 132 -6.33 4.10 7.60
CA CYS A 132 -5.44 4.75 8.55
C CYS A 132 -4.82 6.02 7.97
N ASP A 133 -4.00 6.72 8.75
CA ASP A 133 -3.07 7.70 8.22
C ASP A 133 -1.88 6.97 7.59
N CYS A 134 -1.72 7.13 6.29
CA CYS A 134 -0.66 6.53 5.48
C CYS A 134 0.37 7.57 4.98
N THR A 135 0.28 8.82 5.40
CA THR A 135 1.20 9.87 4.98
C THR A 135 2.43 9.98 5.86
N GLN A 136 2.27 9.72 7.15
CA GLN A 136 3.36 9.67 8.10
C GLN A 136 3.98 8.26 8.13
N PHE A 137 5.26 8.15 8.46
CA PHE A 137 5.97 6.89 8.71
C PHE A 137 5.99 5.88 7.54
N ALA A 138 5.66 6.31 6.32
CA ALA A 138 5.65 5.44 5.14
C ALA A 138 6.89 5.64 4.27
N LEU A 139 7.69 4.59 4.09
CA LEU A 139 8.71 4.45 3.06
C LEU A 139 8.10 3.75 1.84
N ARG A 140 7.39 4.52 1.01
CA ARG A 140 6.60 3.98 -0.11
C ARG A 140 7.42 3.18 -1.10
N LYS A 141 8.67 3.59 -1.36
CA LYS A 141 9.55 2.93 -2.32
C LYS A 141 9.96 1.54 -1.86
N ASP A 142 10.14 1.38 -0.56
CA ASP A 142 10.63 0.13 0.04
C ASP A 142 9.51 -0.75 0.60
N GLY A 143 8.27 -0.23 0.61
CA GLY A 143 7.10 -0.96 1.11
C GLY A 143 7.05 -1.10 2.63
N PHE A 144 7.61 -0.15 3.36
CA PHE A 144 7.57 -0.14 4.84
C PHE A 144 6.70 0.96 5.39
N PHE A 145 5.97 0.62 6.45
CA PHE A 145 5.19 1.54 7.26
C PHE A 145 5.52 1.28 8.73
N ASP A 146 6.35 2.16 9.32
CA ASP A 146 6.88 1.96 10.66
C ASP A 146 7.25 3.31 11.30
N GLN A 147 7.02 3.45 12.60
CA GLN A 147 7.35 4.67 13.34
C GLN A 147 8.84 5.00 13.35
N SER A 148 9.71 4.00 13.19
CA SER A 148 11.16 4.19 13.16
C SER A 148 11.71 4.75 11.85
N VAL A 149 10.88 4.86 10.82
CA VAL A 149 11.28 5.38 9.50
C VAL A 149 11.68 6.85 9.56
N VAL A 150 11.01 7.63 10.39
CA VAL A 150 11.31 9.06 10.59
C VAL A 150 11.67 9.31 12.05
N ARG A 151 12.93 9.54 12.32
CA ARG A 151 13.48 9.74 13.67
C ARG A 151 13.64 11.23 13.99
N VAL A 152 12.52 11.94 14.03
CA VAL A 152 12.47 13.38 14.34
C VAL A 152 12.99 13.65 15.75
N ASP A 153 12.72 12.72 16.67
CA ASP A 153 13.25 12.74 18.04
C ASP A 153 14.77 12.80 18.08
N GLN A 154 15.45 12.00 17.26
CA GLN A 154 16.91 12.00 17.17
C GLN A 154 17.43 13.25 16.48
N LEU A 155 16.75 13.74 15.44
CA LEU A 155 17.15 14.94 14.69
C LEU A 155 17.18 16.19 15.58
N PHE A 156 16.16 16.34 16.43
CA PHE A 156 16.04 17.49 17.31
C PHE A 156 16.58 17.27 18.73
N GLY A 157 17.00 16.05 19.07
CA GLY A 157 17.52 15.70 20.39
C GLY A 157 16.49 15.86 21.51
N THR A 158 15.21 15.64 21.20
CA THR A 158 14.10 15.80 22.15
C THR A 158 13.07 14.69 21.97
N GLU A 159 12.37 14.36 23.04
CA GLU A 159 11.25 13.43 22.98
C GLU A 159 9.96 14.16 22.59
N PHE A 160 9.21 13.59 21.64
CA PHE A 160 7.88 14.04 21.29
C PHE A 160 6.86 13.23 22.09
N THR A 161 6.10 13.90 22.93
CA THR A 161 5.13 13.27 23.84
C THR A 161 3.71 13.16 23.27
N GLY A 162 3.52 13.57 22.01
CA GLY A 162 2.24 13.43 21.33
C GLY A 162 1.87 11.96 21.14
N ASP A 163 0.66 11.58 21.55
CA ASP A 163 0.11 10.26 21.37
C ASP A 163 -0.96 10.23 20.25
N LYS A 164 -1.51 9.05 20.00
CA LYS A 164 -2.58 8.87 19.00
C LYS A 164 -3.81 9.74 19.28
N ALA A 165 -4.13 9.97 20.56
CA ALA A 165 -5.27 10.83 20.93
C ALA A 165 -5.05 12.26 20.46
N HIS A 166 -3.88 12.82 20.70
CA HIS A 166 -3.52 14.17 20.24
C HIS A 166 -3.55 14.27 18.71
N GLY A 167 -2.94 13.30 18.00
CA GLY A 167 -2.94 13.29 16.54
C GLY A 167 -4.35 13.30 15.95
N LEU A 168 -5.29 12.54 16.55
CA LEU A 168 -6.69 12.51 16.13
C LEU A 168 -7.47 13.78 16.53
N GLU A 169 -7.24 14.30 17.74
CA GLU A 169 -7.97 15.46 18.26
C GLU A 169 -7.63 16.74 17.51
N TYR A 170 -6.35 16.93 17.18
CA TYR A 170 -5.86 18.12 16.48
C TYR A 170 -5.76 17.97 14.95
N GLY A 171 -6.16 16.80 14.40
CA GLY A 171 -6.17 16.57 12.96
C GLY A 171 -4.78 16.35 12.34
N ASP A 172 -3.77 16.07 13.15
CA ASP A 172 -2.41 15.77 12.70
C ASP A 172 -2.29 14.38 12.07
N SER A 173 -3.15 13.45 12.47
CA SER A 173 -3.17 12.07 11.95
C SER A 173 -4.58 11.66 11.47
N PRO A 174 -5.09 12.27 10.39
CA PRO A 174 -6.38 11.89 9.82
C PRO A 174 -6.29 10.55 9.08
N SER A 175 -7.37 9.78 9.10
CA SER A 175 -7.49 8.60 8.23
C SER A 175 -7.63 9.07 6.78
N ASN A 176 -6.63 8.82 5.94
CA ASN A 176 -6.52 9.35 4.58
C ASN A 176 -6.34 8.29 3.50
N HIS A 177 -6.16 7.03 3.86
CA HIS A 177 -5.96 5.95 2.90
C HIS A 177 -6.52 4.62 3.42
N ALA A 178 -7.06 3.82 2.49
CA ALA A 178 -7.59 2.50 2.78
C ALA A 178 -6.80 1.42 2.05
N MET A 179 -6.56 0.31 2.74
CA MET A 179 -5.77 -0.83 2.27
C MET A 179 -6.36 -2.13 2.83
N THR A 180 -5.73 -3.26 2.52
CA THR A 180 -6.18 -4.57 2.98
C THR A 180 -5.07 -5.33 3.72
N PHE A 181 -5.33 -5.75 4.96
CA PHE A 181 -4.49 -6.75 5.62
C PHE A 181 -4.75 -8.11 4.99
N THR A 182 -3.67 -8.75 4.51
CA THR A 182 -3.70 -10.08 3.89
C THR A 182 -2.87 -11.12 4.63
N GLY A 183 -2.17 -10.71 5.67
CA GLY A 183 -1.38 -11.60 6.50
C GLY A 183 -0.83 -10.93 7.76
N VAL A 184 -0.33 -11.75 8.67
CA VAL A 184 0.25 -11.33 9.93
C VAL A 184 1.44 -12.22 10.26
N ASN A 185 2.50 -11.64 10.80
CA ASN A 185 3.59 -12.38 11.42
C ASN A 185 3.45 -12.29 12.94
N LEU A 186 3.64 -13.44 13.60
CA LEU A 186 3.58 -13.54 15.05
C LEU A 186 4.98 -13.72 15.63
N ASP A 187 5.20 -13.20 16.82
CA ASP A 187 6.39 -13.50 17.62
C ASP A 187 6.29 -14.86 18.31
N GLU A 188 7.29 -15.20 19.12
CA GLU A 188 7.36 -16.46 19.86
C GLU A 188 6.23 -16.64 20.89
N ASP A 189 5.65 -15.53 21.37
CA ASP A 189 4.51 -15.49 22.28
C ASP A 189 3.15 -15.54 21.55
N GLY A 190 3.16 -15.62 20.23
CA GLY A 190 1.94 -15.59 19.40
C GLY A 190 1.32 -14.20 19.25
N LYS A 191 2.07 -13.13 19.55
CA LYS A 191 1.60 -11.75 19.39
C LYS A 191 1.94 -11.20 18.00
N PRO A 192 1.05 -10.42 17.38
CA PRO A 192 1.31 -9.82 16.07
C PRO A 192 2.42 -8.76 16.17
N ASN A 193 3.50 -8.95 15.38
CA ASN A 193 4.62 -8.03 15.29
C ASN A 193 4.78 -7.38 13.90
N ARG A 194 4.17 -7.95 12.85
CA ARG A 194 4.14 -7.38 11.51
C ARG A 194 2.83 -7.74 10.80
N TRP A 195 2.35 -6.83 9.98
CA TRP A 195 1.18 -7.02 9.13
C TRP A 195 1.59 -6.98 7.67
N LYS A 196 1.06 -7.90 6.88
CA LYS A 196 1.19 -7.84 5.42
C LYS A 196 0.00 -7.04 4.89
N VAL A 197 0.31 -5.96 4.18
CA VAL A 197 -0.69 -5.01 3.67
C VAL A 197 -0.65 -4.99 2.16
N GLU A 198 -1.76 -5.30 1.52
CA GLU A 198 -1.94 -5.12 0.09
C GLU A 198 -2.46 -3.72 -0.20
N ASN A 199 -1.79 -3.02 -1.12
CA ASN A 199 -2.12 -1.66 -1.52
C ASN A 199 -2.70 -1.63 -2.94
N SER A 200 -3.33 -0.51 -3.30
CA SER A 200 -3.98 -0.32 -4.61
C SER A 200 -3.08 0.35 -5.66
N TRP A 201 -1.78 0.48 -5.41
CA TRP A 201 -0.85 1.21 -6.29
C TRP A 201 -0.16 0.34 -7.34
N GLY A 202 -0.56 -0.92 -7.47
CA GLY A 202 0.01 -1.89 -8.41
C GLY A 202 1.30 -2.52 -7.91
N LYS A 203 1.76 -3.55 -8.63
CA LYS A 203 2.90 -4.39 -8.24
C LYS A 203 4.24 -3.68 -8.22
N ASP A 204 4.36 -2.52 -8.88
CA ASP A 204 5.61 -1.75 -8.95
C ASP A 204 5.78 -0.81 -7.74
N ALA A 205 4.77 -0.74 -6.85
CA ALA A 205 4.83 0.00 -5.60
C ALA A 205 5.22 -0.93 -4.45
N GLY A 206 6.08 -0.43 -3.55
CA GLY A 206 6.57 -1.19 -2.43
C GLY A 206 7.29 -2.47 -2.87
N LYS A 207 6.90 -3.58 -2.29
CA LYS A 207 7.43 -4.91 -2.63
C LYS A 207 6.31 -5.76 -3.25
N ASP A 208 6.24 -5.79 -4.58
CA ASP A 208 5.22 -6.51 -5.35
C ASP A 208 3.78 -6.09 -5.05
N GLY A 209 3.54 -4.80 -4.72
CA GLY A 209 2.22 -4.26 -4.39
C GLY A 209 1.86 -4.28 -2.91
N TYR A 210 2.82 -4.68 -2.06
CA TYR A 210 2.70 -4.71 -0.60
C TYR A 210 3.54 -3.65 0.06
#